data_40feaa68300594fd9a22a93c5ab2bddc
#
_entry.id   40feaa68300594fd9a22a93c5ab2bddc
#
_cell.length_a   1.000
_cell.length_b   1.000
_cell.length_c   1.000
_cell.angle_alpha   90.00
_cell.angle_beta   90.00
_cell.angle_gamma   90.00
#
_symmetry.space_group_name_H-M   'P 1'
#
loop_
_entity.id
_entity.type
_entity.pdbx_description
1 polymer ?
#
loop_
_entity_poly.entity_id
_entity_poly.type
_entity_poly.pdbx_seq_one_letter_code
_entity_poly.pdbx_strand_id
1 'polypeptide(L)'
;MEVPEDALIGEPTGGFRRAARTLNGGRLVVAGGALGTGQRAVDVSVEYAKQRQAFGREIGGFQAVAFRIAQIAAEVESARVTVYWAASLWDSGKETPKEIAIAKLVASETAVRAAGESLRTFGGYAYVGGEFPIERLFRDSRYYVIVEGTTDVQHLVLARQLGLKPQ
;
A
#
# COMPACT_ATOMS: atom_id res chain seq x y z
N MET A 1 11.20 7.73 -34.81
CA MET A 1 11.38 9.10 -34.30
C MET A 1 12.88 9.35 -34.22
N GLU A 2 13.40 10.33 -34.93
CA GLU A 2 14.78 10.78 -34.80
C GLU A 2 14.87 11.82 -33.71
N VAL A 3 15.87 11.73 -32.85
CA VAL A 3 16.11 12.68 -31.76
C VAL A 3 17.58 13.14 -31.83
N PRO A 4 17.89 14.38 -31.39
CA PRO A 4 19.28 14.85 -31.31
C PRO A 4 20.13 13.96 -30.40
N GLU A 5 21.43 13.88 -30.66
CA GLU A 5 22.36 13.03 -29.91
C GLU A 5 22.44 13.45 -28.43
N ASP A 6 22.29 14.72 -28.13
CA ASP A 6 22.27 15.31 -26.79
C ASP A 6 20.97 15.01 -26.00
N ALA A 7 19.94 14.46 -26.65
CA ALA A 7 18.74 13.96 -25.97
C ALA A 7 18.94 12.60 -25.29
N LEU A 8 20.11 11.97 -25.47
CA LEU A 8 20.45 10.71 -24.84
C LEU A 8 20.73 10.89 -23.35
N ILE A 9 19.96 10.19 -22.51
CA ILE A 9 20.17 10.16 -21.06
C ILE A 9 21.08 8.99 -20.67
N GLY A 10 22.35 9.30 -20.42
CA GLY A 10 23.40 8.33 -20.07
C GLY A 10 23.93 7.56 -21.26
N GLU A 11 24.43 6.33 -21.05
CA GLU A 11 25.05 5.52 -22.09
C GLU A 11 24.02 4.97 -23.10
N PRO A 12 24.41 4.76 -24.37
CA PRO A 12 23.53 4.22 -25.42
C PRO A 12 22.91 2.86 -25.08
N THR A 13 23.56 2.10 -24.19
CA THR A 13 23.10 0.78 -23.72
C THR A 13 22.61 0.83 -22.29
N GLY A 14 21.77 -0.15 -21.88
CA GLY A 14 21.33 -0.29 -20.49
C GLY A 14 20.15 0.62 -20.08
N GLY A 15 19.46 1.27 -21.03
CA GLY A 15 18.31 2.14 -20.76
C GLY A 15 17.22 1.45 -19.94
N PHE A 16 16.89 0.19 -20.25
CA PHE A 16 15.92 -0.58 -19.49
C PHE A 16 16.33 -0.78 -18.01
N ARG A 17 17.62 -1.02 -17.74
CA ARG A 17 18.11 -1.16 -16.35
C ARG A 17 17.97 0.15 -15.58
N ARG A 18 18.26 1.29 -16.22
CA ARG A 18 18.05 2.61 -15.61
C ARG A 18 16.58 2.87 -15.30
N ALA A 19 15.70 2.63 -16.26
CA ALA A 19 14.26 2.73 -16.05
C ALA A 19 13.76 1.84 -14.91
N ALA A 20 14.20 0.58 -14.85
CA ALA A 20 13.86 -0.35 -13.78
C ALA A 20 14.32 0.14 -12.39
N ARG A 21 15.50 0.77 -12.31
CA ARG A 21 16.00 1.38 -11.06
C ARG A 21 15.14 2.57 -10.63
N THR A 22 14.75 3.44 -11.55
CA THR A 22 13.84 4.55 -11.27
C THR A 22 12.48 4.06 -10.76
N LEU A 23 11.93 2.99 -11.38
CA LEU A 23 10.69 2.35 -10.92
C LEU A 23 10.79 1.81 -9.48
N ASN A 24 11.96 1.36 -9.04
CA ASN A 24 12.12 0.91 -7.65
C ASN A 24 11.94 2.06 -6.64
N GLY A 25 12.44 3.25 -6.94
CA GLY A 25 12.16 4.45 -6.13
C GLY A 25 10.67 4.78 -6.10
N GLY A 26 10.01 4.77 -7.27
CA GLY A 26 8.55 4.97 -7.39
C GLY A 26 7.73 3.96 -6.57
N ARG A 27 8.14 2.69 -6.56
CA ARG A 27 7.50 1.64 -5.75
C ARG A 27 7.55 1.93 -4.25
N LEU A 28 8.66 2.44 -3.73
CA LEU A 28 8.78 2.84 -2.33
C LEU A 28 7.85 4.01 -1.99
N VAL A 29 7.76 5.01 -2.87
CA VAL A 29 6.83 6.14 -2.71
C VAL A 29 5.38 5.63 -2.66
N VAL A 30 5.01 4.75 -3.59
CA VAL A 30 3.67 4.12 -3.63
C VAL A 30 3.40 3.30 -2.37
N ALA A 31 4.39 2.54 -1.88
CA ALA A 31 4.26 1.79 -0.63
C ALA A 31 4.03 2.72 0.57
N GLY A 32 4.72 3.86 0.63
CA GLY A 32 4.49 4.89 1.65
C GLY A 32 3.09 5.49 1.60
N GLY A 33 2.58 5.80 0.40
CA GLY A 33 1.22 6.29 0.20
C GLY A 33 0.15 5.26 0.61
N ALA A 34 0.36 3.99 0.25
CA ALA A 34 -0.50 2.88 0.65
C ALA A 34 -0.54 2.73 2.18
N LEU A 35 0.63 2.78 2.83
CA LEU A 35 0.74 2.72 4.29
C LEU A 35 -0.04 3.86 4.96
N GLY A 36 0.07 5.10 4.45
CA GLY A 36 -0.68 6.25 4.95
C GLY A 36 -2.20 6.09 4.81
N THR A 37 -2.65 5.53 3.69
CA THR A 37 -4.07 5.22 3.45
C THR A 37 -4.57 4.15 4.42
N GLY A 38 -3.81 3.07 4.63
CA GLY A 38 -4.13 2.03 5.61
C GLY A 38 -4.20 2.58 7.03
N GLN A 39 -3.24 3.42 7.43
CA GLN A 39 -3.24 4.08 8.75
C GLN A 39 -4.47 4.96 8.93
N ARG A 40 -4.79 5.80 7.95
CA ARG A 40 -5.97 6.66 8.04
C ARG A 40 -7.27 5.86 8.15
N ALA A 41 -7.37 4.73 7.47
CA ALA A 41 -8.51 3.82 7.58
C ALA A 41 -8.68 3.27 9.01
N VAL A 42 -7.59 2.91 9.68
CA VAL A 42 -7.59 2.50 11.09
C VAL A 42 -8.05 3.65 11.98
N ASP A 43 -7.44 4.84 11.84
CA ASP A 43 -7.72 6.00 12.69
C ASP A 43 -9.21 6.38 12.66
N VAL A 44 -9.78 6.52 11.46
CA VAL A 44 -11.21 6.89 11.34
C VAL A 44 -12.13 5.78 11.84
N SER A 45 -11.73 4.51 11.74
CA SER A 45 -12.50 3.41 12.30
C SER A 45 -12.53 3.43 13.82
N VAL A 46 -11.40 3.74 14.45
CA VAL A 46 -11.29 3.88 15.91
C VAL A 46 -12.14 5.06 16.39
N GLU A 47 -12.03 6.22 15.75
CA GLU A 47 -12.80 7.41 16.06
C GLU A 47 -14.32 7.12 15.97
N TYR A 48 -14.75 6.54 14.85
CA TYR A 48 -16.16 6.20 14.63
C TYR A 48 -16.67 5.16 15.64
N ALA A 49 -15.90 4.13 15.93
CA ALA A 49 -16.30 3.07 16.85
C ALA A 49 -16.49 3.55 18.30
N LYS A 50 -15.80 4.63 18.70
CA LYS A 50 -15.94 5.29 20.01
C LYS A 50 -17.13 6.24 20.09
N GLN A 51 -17.66 6.69 18.96
CA GLN A 51 -18.76 7.69 18.92
C GLN A 51 -20.09 7.06 18.54
N ARG A 52 -20.08 6.09 17.63
CA ARG A 52 -21.29 5.48 17.12
C ARG A 52 -21.94 4.59 18.16
N GLN A 53 -23.20 4.88 18.46
CA GLN A 53 -24.03 4.09 19.38
C GLN A 53 -24.92 3.10 18.60
N ALA A 54 -24.99 1.88 19.07
CA ALA A 54 -25.93 0.85 18.62
C ALA A 54 -26.21 -0.13 19.76
N PHE A 55 -27.45 -0.60 19.86
CA PHE A 55 -27.87 -1.55 20.90
C PHE A 55 -27.51 -1.10 22.34
N GLY A 56 -27.66 0.20 22.60
CA GLY A 56 -27.46 0.81 23.91
C GLY A 56 -26.02 1.06 24.36
N ARG A 57 -25.02 0.91 23.47
CA ARG A 57 -23.60 1.18 23.76
C ARG A 57 -22.81 1.59 22.51
N GLU A 58 -21.62 2.09 22.70
CA GLU A 58 -20.65 2.32 21.62
C GLU A 58 -20.37 1.04 20.86
N ILE A 59 -20.27 1.14 19.51
CA ILE A 59 -20.03 -0.06 18.70
C ILE A 59 -18.64 -0.65 18.92
N GLY A 60 -17.67 0.15 19.36
CA GLY A 60 -16.33 -0.33 19.77
C GLY A 60 -16.34 -1.31 20.95
N GLY A 61 -17.43 -1.34 21.74
CA GLY A 61 -17.65 -2.30 22.81
C GLY A 61 -18.06 -3.71 22.34
N PHE A 62 -18.34 -3.91 21.03
CA PHE A 62 -18.63 -5.23 20.48
C PHE A 62 -17.33 -5.88 19.99
N GLN A 63 -17.04 -7.10 20.44
CA GLN A 63 -15.81 -7.82 20.07
C GLN A 63 -15.62 -7.93 18.56
N ALA A 64 -16.68 -8.18 17.79
CA ALA A 64 -16.62 -8.29 16.34
C ALA A 64 -16.13 -7.00 15.67
N VAL A 65 -16.44 -5.82 16.22
CA VAL A 65 -15.96 -4.51 15.74
C VAL A 65 -14.54 -4.27 16.23
N ALA A 66 -14.32 -4.44 17.55
CA ALA A 66 -13.01 -4.20 18.15
C ALA A 66 -11.92 -5.10 17.54
N PHE A 67 -12.18 -6.39 17.34
CA PHE A 67 -11.21 -7.34 16.77
C PHE A 67 -10.91 -7.03 15.30
N ARG A 68 -11.91 -6.61 14.53
CA ARG A 68 -11.69 -6.16 13.14
C ARG A 68 -10.73 -4.98 13.08
N ILE A 69 -10.94 -3.96 13.92
CA ILE A 69 -10.07 -2.78 13.96
C ILE A 69 -8.68 -3.15 14.47
N ALA A 70 -8.58 -3.97 15.51
CA ALA A 70 -7.30 -4.44 16.03
C ALA A 70 -6.50 -5.24 14.98
N GLN A 71 -7.18 -6.09 14.19
CA GLN A 71 -6.55 -6.87 13.14
C GLN A 71 -5.93 -5.98 12.06
N ILE A 72 -6.70 -5.01 11.53
CA ILE A 72 -6.16 -4.10 10.50
C ILE A 72 -5.07 -3.19 11.06
N ALA A 73 -5.15 -2.79 12.33
CA ALA A 73 -4.09 -2.02 12.99
C ALA A 73 -2.77 -2.82 13.05
N ALA A 74 -2.83 -4.09 13.43
CA ALA A 74 -1.65 -4.97 13.48
C ALA A 74 -1.04 -5.18 12.07
N GLU A 75 -1.87 -5.33 11.05
CA GLU A 75 -1.42 -5.48 9.66
C GLU A 75 -0.75 -4.20 9.13
N VAL A 76 -1.33 -3.04 9.41
CA VAL A 76 -0.75 -1.73 9.04
C VAL A 76 0.61 -1.53 9.71
N GLU A 77 0.74 -1.91 10.98
CA GLU A 77 2.02 -1.80 11.69
C GLU A 77 3.07 -2.76 11.12
N SER A 78 2.68 -3.98 10.77
CA SER A 78 3.56 -4.95 10.09
C SER A 78 4.02 -4.43 8.72
N ALA A 79 3.11 -3.82 7.96
CA ALA A 79 3.43 -3.18 6.68
C ALA A 79 4.40 -2.00 6.88
N ARG A 80 4.22 -1.20 7.94
CA ARG A 80 5.10 -0.08 8.30
C ARG A 80 6.54 -0.53 8.48
N VAL A 81 6.75 -1.55 9.30
CA VAL A 81 8.08 -2.12 9.53
C VAL A 81 8.70 -2.59 8.22
N THR A 82 7.92 -3.25 7.37
CA THR A 82 8.38 -3.76 6.07
C THR A 82 8.78 -2.62 5.11
N VAL A 83 7.99 -1.54 5.04
CA VAL A 83 8.29 -0.38 4.19
C VAL A 83 9.55 0.34 4.68
N TYR A 84 9.67 0.58 5.98
CA TYR A 84 10.83 1.26 6.54
C TYR A 84 12.11 0.43 6.42
N TRP A 85 12.02 -0.88 6.58
CA TRP A 85 13.13 -1.78 6.30
C TRP A 85 13.62 -1.67 4.86
N ALA A 86 12.71 -1.76 3.88
CA ALA A 86 13.08 -1.64 2.47
C ALA A 86 13.66 -0.26 2.13
N ALA A 87 13.08 0.82 2.70
CA ALA A 87 13.58 2.18 2.52
C ALA A 87 15.00 2.36 3.09
N SER A 88 15.26 1.86 4.30
CA SER A 88 16.59 1.96 4.90
C SER A 88 17.69 1.21 4.10
N LEU A 89 17.33 0.08 3.49
CA LEU A 89 18.23 -0.64 2.59
C LEU A 89 18.48 0.13 1.30
N TRP A 90 17.44 0.74 0.73
CA TRP A 90 17.57 1.61 -0.44
C TRP A 90 18.48 2.81 -0.15
N ASP A 91 18.31 3.49 0.98
CA ASP A 91 19.12 4.63 1.39
C ASP A 91 20.60 4.26 1.63
N SER A 92 20.87 3.00 1.96
CA SER A 92 22.25 2.49 2.09
C SER A 92 22.96 2.29 0.74
N GLY A 93 22.31 2.58 -0.39
CA GLY A 93 22.85 2.45 -1.74
C GLY A 93 22.87 1.02 -2.28
N LYS A 94 22.30 0.05 -1.58
CA LYS A 94 22.22 -1.36 -2.02
C LYS A 94 21.18 -1.54 -3.12
N GLU A 95 21.42 -2.49 -4.01
CA GLU A 95 20.37 -2.95 -4.92
C GLU A 95 19.41 -3.85 -4.16
N THR A 96 18.13 -3.41 -4.03
CA THR A 96 17.12 -4.03 -3.18
C THR A 96 15.79 -4.29 -3.91
N PRO A 97 15.81 -4.85 -5.13
CA PRO A 97 14.57 -5.06 -5.89
C PRO A 97 13.60 -6.04 -5.20
N LYS A 98 14.13 -7.03 -4.48
CA LYS A 98 13.34 -8.00 -3.70
C LYS A 98 12.61 -7.33 -2.55
N GLU A 99 13.33 -6.58 -1.74
CA GLU A 99 12.83 -5.91 -0.53
C GLU A 99 11.79 -4.85 -0.89
N ILE A 100 12.05 -4.10 -1.95
CA ILE A 100 11.10 -3.10 -2.49
C ILE A 100 9.84 -3.76 -3.02
N ALA A 101 9.95 -4.89 -3.74
CA ALA A 101 8.79 -5.62 -4.21
C ALA A 101 7.93 -6.15 -3.04
N ILE A 102 8.57 -6.66 -1.98
CA ILE A 102 7.89 -7.10 -0.75
C ILE A 102 7.18 -5.90 -0.09
N ALA A 103 7.86 -4.78 0.09
CA ALA A 103 7.30 -3.60 0.73
C ALA A 103 6.07 -3.07 -0.03
N LYS A 104 6.19 -2.94 -1.36
CA LYS A 104 5.09 -2.48 -2.22
C LYS A 104 3.91 -3.45 -2.19
N LEU A 105 4.16 -4.74 -2.28
CA LEU A 105 3.14 -5.78 -2.22
C LEU A 105 2.39 -5.73 -0.88
N VAL A 106 3.12 -5.83 0.22
CA VAL A 106 2.54 -5.87 1.58
C VAL A 106 1.76 -4.60 1.88
N ALA A 107 2.33 -3.42 1.63
CA ALA A 107 1.67 -2.15 1.94
C ALA A 107 0.40 -1.93 1.10
N SER A 108 0.44 -2.25 -0.21
CA SER A 108 -0.71 -2.07 -1.10
C SER A 108 -1.88 -2.98 -0.73
N GLU A 109 -1.63 -4.27 -0.49
CA GLU A 109 -2.67 -5.22 -0.10
C GLU A 109 -3.24 -4.90 1.30
N THR A 110 -2.37 -4.47 2.22
CA THR A 110 -2.81 -4.02 3.56
C THR A 110 -3.71 -2.79 3.45
N ALA A 111 -3.39 -1.81 2.61
CA ALA A 111 -4.23 -0.63 2.42
C ALA A 111 -5.63 -0.99 1.89
N VAL A 112 -5.70 -1.89 0.90
CA VAL A 112 -6.97 -2.39 0.35
C VAL A 112 -7.80 -3.08 1.42
N ARG A 113 -7.17 -3.95 2.20
CA ARG A 113 -7.84 -4.69 3.27
C ARG A 113 -8.29 -3.77 4.40
N ALA A 114 -7.41 -2.87 4.87
CA ALA A 114 -7.74 -1.91 5.93
C ALA A 114 -8.92 -1.03 5.52
N ALA A 115 -8.92 -0.48 4.31
CA ALA A 115 -10.03 0.34 3.80
C ALA A 115 -11.33 -0.47 3.68
N GLY A 116 -11.26 -1.73 3.22
CA GLY A 116 -12.42 -2.61 3.11
C GLY A 116 -13.04 -2.98 4.47
N GLU A 117 -12.22 -3.31 5.46
CA GLU A 117 -12.69 -3.61 6.81
C GLU A 117 -13.20 -2.37 7.55
N SER A 118 -12.61 -1.20 7.27
CA SER A 118 -13.13 0.09 7.74
C SER A 118 -14.52 0.37 7.17
N LEU A 119 -14.73 0.14 5.89
CA LEU A 119 -16.06 0.26 5.26
C LEU A 119 -17.12 -0.57 5.98
N ARG A 120 -16.79 -1.81 6.34
CA ARG A 120 -17.67 -2.69 7.14
C ARG A 120 -17.94 -2.15 8.54
N THR A 121 -16.99 -1.45 9.13
CA THR A 121 -17.14 -0.82 10.45
C THR A 121 -18.13 0.35 10.41
N PHE A 122 -18.09 1.16 9.35
CA PHE A 122 -19.03 2.27 9.14
C PHE A 122 -20.41 1.82 8.69
N GLY A 123 -20.52 0.64 8.04
CA GLY A 123 -21.77 0.15 7.47
C GLY A 123 -22.33 1.11 6.41
N GLY A 124 -23.63 1.38 6.41
CA GLY A 124 -24.28 2.26 5.43
C GLY A 124 -23.73 3.69 5.38
N TYR A 125 -23.24 4.21 6.49
CA TYR A 125 -22.62 5.55 6.55
C TYR A 125 -21.35 5.67 5.71
N ALA A 126 -20.68 4.56 5.40
CA ALA A 126 -19.52 4.55 4.51
C ALA A 126 -19.85 5.03 3.09
N TYR A 127 -21.12 4.97 2.68
CA TYR A 127 -21.56 5.35 1.33
C TYR A 127 -22.16 6.77 1.27
N VAL A 128 -22.26 7.45 2.41
CA VAL A 128 -22.75 8.84 2.46
C VAL A 128 -21.58 9.76 2.18
N GLY A 129 -21.52 10.32 0.97
CA GLY A 129 -20.44 11.17 0.52
C GLY A 129 -20.30 12.45 1.36
N GLY A 130 -19.06 12.86 1.64
CA GLY A 130 -18.71 14.12 2.26
C GLY A 130 -18.62 14.13 3.78
N GLU A 131 -19.27 13.20 4.48
CA GLU A 131 -19.24 13.16 5.95
C GLU A 131 -18.00 12.41 6.47
N PHE A 132 -17.68 11.27 5.85
CA PHE A 132 -16.55 10.43 6.25
C PHE A 132 -15.60 10.15 5.08
N PRO A 133 -14.26 10.12 5.31
CA PRO A 133 -13.30 9.92 4.24
C PRO A 133 -13.22 8.45 3.76
N ILE A 134 -13.96 7.53 4.37
CA ILE A 134 -13.75 6.08 4.17
C ILE A 134 -14.13 5.61 2.76
N GLU A 135 -15.15 6.20 2.15
CA GLU A 135 -15.53 5.91 0.76
C GLU A 135 -14.36 6.21 -0.19
N ARG A 136 -13.75 7.39 -0.03
CA ARG A 136 -12.58 7.79 -0.80
C ARG A 136 -11.38 6.89 -0.52
N LEU A 137 -11.07 6.61 0.74
CA LEU A 137 -9.95 5.72 1.11
C LEU A 137 -10.11 4.33 0.47
N PHE A 138 -11.34 3.82 0.41
CA PHE A 138 -11.62 2.53 -0.25
C PHE A 138 -11.34 2.58 -1.75
N ARG A 139 -11.78 3.62 -2.46
CA ARG A 139 -11.51 3.79 -3.89
C ARG A 139 -10.00 3.99 -4.14
N ASP A 140 -9.38 4.89 -3.38
CA ASP A 140 -7.98 5.24 -3.56
C ASP A 140 -7.04 4.08 -3.23
N SER A 141 -7.41 3.20 -2.28
CA SER A 141 -6.60 2.02 -1.96
C SER A 141 -6.36 1.10 -3.16
N ARG A 142 -7.32 1.03 -4.08
CA ARG A 142 -7.21 0.21 -5.31
C ARG A 142 -6.15 0.71 -6.29
N TYR A 143 -5.85 2.01 -6.26
CA TYR A 143 -4.78 2.59 -7.06
C TYR A 143 -3.43 1.95 -6.75
N TYR A 144 -3.12 1.71 -5.48
CA TYR A 144 -1.80 1.21 -5.06
C TYR A 144 -1.46 -0.21 -5.52
N VAL A 145 -2.44 -1.05 -5.78
CA VAL A 145 -2.21 -2.41 -6.30
C VAL A 145 -1.97 -2.43 -7.83
N ILE A 146 -2.17 -1.29 -8.50
CA ILE A 146 -2.07 -1.16 -9.95
C ILE A 146 -0.79 -0.43 -10.37
N VAL A 147 -0.51 0.74 -9.78
CA VAL A 147 0.57 1.64 -10.23
C VAL A 147 1.97 1.14 -9.86
N GLU A 148 2.99 1.66 -10.56
CA GLU A 148 4.40 1.29 -10.41
C GLU A 148 4.66 -0.23 -10.52
N GLY A 149 3.86 -0.88 -11.34
CA GLY A 149 3.80 -2.33 -11.50
C GLY A 149 2.78 -2.95 -10.56
N THR A 150 1.85 -3.69 -11.15
CA THR A 150 0.76 -4.35 -10.43
C THR A 150 1.26 -5.31 -9.35
N THR A 151 0.35 -5.76 -8.50
CA THR A 151 0.60 -6.86 -7.54
C THR A 151 1.25 -8.07 -8.23
N ASP A 152 0.79 -8.45 -9.43
CA ASP A 152 1.36 -9.56 -10.19
C ASP A 152 2.80 -9.29 -10.65
N VAL A 153 3.10 -8.04 -11.03
CA VAL A 153 4.49 -7.64 -11.36
C VAL A 153 5.39 -7.75 -10.13
N GLN A 154 4.92 -7.40 -8.93
CA GLN A 154 5.71 -7.58 -7.70
C GLN A 154 5.93 -9.08 -7.41
N HIS A 155 4.91 -9.92 -7.59
CA HIS A 155 5.05 -11.37 -7.49
C HIS A 155 6.07 -11.91 -8.50
N LEU A 156 6.05 -11.42 -9.74
CA LEU A 156 7.03 -11.80 -10.77
C LEU A 156 8.47 -11.42 -10.38
N VAL A 157 8.68 -10.21 -9.87
CA VAL A 157 9.98 -9.76 -9.37
C VAL A 157 10.45 -10.68 -8.24
N LEU A 158 9.59 -10.93 -7.27
CA LEU A 158 9.90 -11.77 -6.11
C LEU A 158 10.19 -13.21 -6.52
N ALA A 159 9.39 -13.81 -7.40
CA ALA A 159 9.59 -15.16 -7.90
C ALA A 159 10.96 -15.34 -8.58
N ARG A 160 11.36 -14.36 -9.41
CA ARG A 160 12.69 -14.36 -10.04
C ARG A 160 13.83 -14.27 -9.03
N GLN A 161 13.67 -13.48 -7.98
CA GLN A 161 14.64 -13.38 -6.88
C GLN A 161 14.76 -14.68 -6.05
N LEU A 162 13.72 -15.50 -6.05
CA LEU A 162 13.70 -16.84 -5.46
C LEU A 162 14.25 -17.93 -6.41
N GLY A 163 14.70 -17.55 -7.61
CA GLY A 163 15.25 -18.49 -8.61
C GLY A 163 14.19 -19.18 -9.47
N LEU A 164 12.92 -18.80 -9.34
CA LEU A 164 11.84 -19.30 -10.19
C LEU A 164 11.89 -18.62 -11.57
N LYS A 165 11.44 -19.31 -12.61
CA LYS A 165 11.41 -18.82 -14.00
C LYS A 165 9.96 -18.84 -14.54
N PRO A 166 9.05 -18.00 -14.00
CA PRO A 166 7.70 -17.90 -14.53
C PRO A 166 7.76 -17.39 -15.98
N GLN A 167 6.96 -18.01 -16.84
CA GLN A 167 6.80 -17.64 -18.25
C GLN A 167 5.71 -16.60 -18.40
#